data_e70e8805902c8f469eeef8ef087b4454
#
_entry.id   e70e8805902c8f469eeef8ef087b4454
#
_cell.length_a   1.000
_cell.length_b   1.000
_cell.length_c   1.000
_cell.angle_alpha   90.00
_cell.angle_beta   90.00
_cell.angle_gamma   90.00
#
_symmetry.space_group_name_H-M   'P 1'
#
loop_
_entity.id
_entity.type
_entity.pdbx_description
1 polymer ?
#
loop_
_entity_poly.entity_id
_entity_poly.type
_entity_poly.pdbx_seq_one_letter_code
_entity_poly.pdbx_strand_id
1 'polypeptide(L)'
;FDGLVVIDETFIEFSRSESFARLIKRLPNIVVIGNFSAAFALGSLCLNYVICNEEIAKNIEILAGYDSMPRIVAETAIEMFTKRRYDVDKWVKWILDERDKVITAIKMLKLCKEIYPTSANFFMMRTENAPLLKKYLSEHGVNVTDCSRYPGCDNCLNITIGLTPQNNTLLGALRRF
;
A
#
# COMPACT_ATOMS: atom_id res chain seq x y z
N PHE A 1 24.52 12.14 -5.94
CA PHE A 1 24.68 11.14 -4.89
C PHE A 1 25.28 9.87 -5.48
N ASP A 2 26.40 9.41 -4.94
CA ASP A 2 27.19 8.31 -5.51
C ASP A 2 26.77 6.92 -4.95
N GLY A 3 25.85 6.88 -4.00
CA GLY A 3 25.32 5.64 -3.42
C GLY A 3 24.11 5.11 -4.14
N LEU A 4 23.62 3.93 -3.73
CA LEU A 4 22.37 3.36 -4.21
C LEU A 4 21.17 4.18 -3.69
N VAL A 5 20.21 4.40 -4.57
CA VAL A 5 18.92 5.02 -4.25
C VAL A 5 17.83 3.96 -4.41
N VAL A 6 17.31 3.47 -3.30
CA VAL A 6 16.22 2.48 -3.29
C VAL A 6 14.90 3.21 -3.24
N ILE A 7 14.03 2.96 -4.21
CA ILE A 7 12.69 3.56 -4.32
C ILE A 7 11.67 2.44 -4.10
N ASP A 8 10.89 2.56 -3.04
CA ASP A 8 9.79 1.65 -2.73
C ASP A 8 8.55 2.07 -3.52
N GLU A 9 8.20 1.27 -4.53
CA GLU A 9 7.01 1.42 -5.36
C GLU A 9 5.97 0.32 -5.09
N THR A 10 5.96 -0.27 -3.90
CA THR A 10 5.03 -1.36 -3.57
C THR A 10 3.54 -0.98 -3.64
N PHE A 11 3.23 0.31 -3.72
CA PHE A 11 1.89 0.87 -3.90
C PHE A 11 1.73 1.72 -5.16
N ILE A 12 2.63 1.58 -6.14
CA ILE A 12 2.65 2.43 -7.34
C ILE A 12 1.34 2.41 -8.14
N GLU A 13 0.64 1.28 -8.18
CA GLU A 13 -0.64 1.13 -8.88
C GLU A 13 -1.74 2.05 -8.32
N PHE A 14 -1.67 2.39 -7.04
CA PHE A 14 -2.60 3.33 -6.39
C PHE A 14 -2.15 4.79 -6.51
N SER A 15 -0.93 5.01 -6.97
CA SER A 15 -0.38 6.32 -7.29
C SER A 15 -0.81 6.72 -8.71
N ARG A 16 -0.90 8.01 -8.96
CA ARG A 16 -1.06 8.54 -10.33
C ARG A 16 0.30 8.89 -10.95
N SER A 17 1.39 8.47 -10.32
CA SER A 17 2.76 8.75 -10.73
C SER A 17 3.27 7.68 -11.68
N GLU A 18 4.20 8.06 -12.54
CA GLU A 18 4.94 7.10 -13.35
C GLU A 18 6.07 6.48 -12.53
N SER A 19 6.35 5.18 -12.78
CA SER A 19 7.45 4.47 -12.12
C SER A 19 8.81 5.10 -12.44
N PHE A 20 9.68 5.16 -11.44
CA PHE A 20 11.09 5.54 -11.59
C PHE A 20 11.90 4.50 -12.37
N ALA A 21 11.40 3.29 -12.57
CA ALA A 21 12.05 2.26 -13.38
C ALA A 21 12.45 2.77 -14.79
N ARG A 22 11.69 3.70 -15.35
CA ARG A 22 12.01 4.35 -16.64
C ARG A 22 13.34 5.12 -16.65
N LEU A 23 13.83 5.52 -15.47
CA LEU A 23 15.06 6.31 -15.33
C LEU A 23 16.32 5.46 -15.15
N ILE A 24 16.22 4.15 -14.95
CA ILE A 24 17.36 3.25 -14.65
C ILE A 24 18.46 3.33 -15.70
N LYS A 25 18.10 3.48 -16.99
CA LYS A 25 19.10 3.65 -18.07
C LYS A 25 19.92 4.95 -17.95
N ARG A 26 19.37 5.98 -17.32
CA ARG A 26 20.01 7.30 -17.14
C ARG A 26 20.65 7.45 -15.76
N LEU A 27 20.09 6.79 -14.78
CA LEU A 27 20.50 6.83 -13.37
C LEU A 27 20.72 5.38 -12.89
N PRO A 28 21.89 4.79 -13.17
CA PRO A 28 22.15 3.36 -12.96
C PRO A 28 22.22 2.98 -11.48
N ASN A 29 22.28 3.94 -10.58
CA ASN A 29 22.24 3.73 -9.13
C ASN A 29 20.83 3.66 -8.52
N ILE A 30 19.76 3.74 -9.35
CA ILE A 30 18.39 3.56 -8.89
C ILE A 30 18.05 2.07 -8.83
N VAL A 31 17.42 1.68 -7.73
CA VAL A 31 16.82 0.37 -7.48
C VAL A 31 15.36 0.58 -7.15
N VAL A 32 14.44 0.06 -7.95
CA VAL A 32 12.99 0.14 -7.72
C VAL A 32 12.50 -1.18 -7.15
N ILE A 33 11.79 -1.15 -6.04
CA ILE A 33 11.17 -2.32 -5.42
C ILE A 33 9.65 -2.25 -5.64
N GLY A 34 9.07 -3.33 -6.09
CA GLY A 34 7.63 -3.48 -6.23
C GLY A 34 7.14 -4.85 -5.80
N ASN A 35 5.83 -5.04 -5.76
CA ASN A 35 5.21 -6.33 -5.43
C ASN A 35 3.90 -6.55 -6.18
N PHE A 36 3.38 -7.79 -6.08
CA PHE A 36 2.07 -8.19 -6.61
C PHE A 36 1.02 -8.34 -5.51
N SER A 37 1.24 -7.73 -4.33
CA SER A 37 0.39 -7.97 -3.16
C SER A 37 -0.92 -7.21 -3.21
N ALA A 38 -0.90 -5.90 -3.04
CA ALA A 38 -2.10 -5.13 -2.78
C ALA A 38 -2.98 -4.92 -4.03
N ALA A 39 -2.40 -4.43 -5.13
CA ALA A 39 -3.14 -4.12 -6.35
C ALA A 39 -3.59 -5.38 -7.09
N PHE A 40 -2.75 -6.42 -7.10
CA PHE A 40 -3.00 -7.69 -7.81
C PHE A 40 -3.71 -8.72 -6.93
N ALA A 41 -4.01 -8.42 -5.67
CA ALA A 41 -4.64 -9.32 -4.71
C ALA A 41 -3.85 -10.62 -4.45
N LEU A 42 -2.52 -10.61 -4.62
CA LEU A 42 -1.64 -11.76 -4.45
C LEU A 42 -0.80 -11.69 -3.17
N GLY A 43 -1.30 -11.03 -2.12
CA GLY A 43 -0.55 -10.81 -0.88
C GLY A 43 -0.03 -12.08 -0.20
N SER A 44 -0.79 -13.18 -0.27
CA SER A 44 -0.39 -14.47 0.30
C SER A 44 0.76 -15.15 -0.44
N LEU A 45 1.05 -14.76 -1.68
CA LEU A 45 2.14 -15.31 -2.46
C LEU A 45 3.49 -14.65 -2.14
N CYS A 46 3.50 -13.53 -1.40
CA CYS A 46 4.69 -12.77 -1.02
C CYS A 46 5.62 -12.47 -2.19
N LEU A 47 5.07 -12.24 -3.38
CA LEU A 47 5.82 -12.04 -4.61
C LEU A 47 6.26 -10.58 -4.74
N ASN A 48 7.56 -10.35 -4.65
CA ASN A 48 8.20 -9.07 -4.84
C ASN A 48 9.10 -9.09 -6.08
N TYR A 49 9.36 -7.91 -6.64
CA TYR A 49 10.32 -7.75 -7.73
C TYR A 49 11.22 -6.53 -7.49
N VAL A 50 12.37 -6.58 -8.12
CA VAL A 50 13.32 -5.46 -8.15
C VAL A 50 13.64 -5.14 -9.60
N ILE A 51 13.65 -3.85 -9.94
CA ILE A 51 14.05 -3.34 -11.24
C ILE A 51 15.27 -2.44 -11.02
N CYS A 52 16.40 -2.80 -11.62
CA CYS A 52 17.67 -2.08 -11.48
C CYS A 52 18.55 -2.35 -12.70
N ASN A 53 19.75 -1.78 -12.73
CA ASN A 53 20.73 -2.10 -13.78
C ASN A 53 21.22 -3.56 -13.63
N GLU A 54 21.86 -4.07 -14.70
CA GLU A 54 22.28 -5.48 -14.78
C GLU A 54 23.35 -5.84 -13.73
N GLU A 55 24.26 -4.94 -13.41
CA GLU A 55 25.32 -5.19 -12.43
C GLU A 55 24.75 -5.36 -11.02
N ILE A 56 23.82 -4.47 -10.64
CA ILE A 56 23.12 -4.56 -9.35
C ILE A 56 22.27 -5.82 -9.31
N ALA A 57 21.54 -6.15 -10.41
CA ALA A 57 20.71 -7.33 -10.48
C ALA A 57 21.50 -8.62 -10.25
N LYS A 58 22.66 -8.78 -10.88
CA LYS A 58 23.56 -9.93 -10.67
C LYS A 58 23.99 -10.08 -9.20
N ASN A 59 24.31 -8.97 -8.54
CA ASN A 59 24.69 -9.01 -7.12
C ASN A 59 23.50 -9.42 -6.23
N ILE A 60 22.30 -8.92 -6.52
CA ILE A 60 21.08 -9.31 -5.80
C ILE A 60 20.77 -10.80 -6.01
N GLU A 61 20.89 -11.33 -7.22
CA GLU A 61 20.68 -12.75 -7.54
C GLU A 61 21.65 -13.66 -6.76
N ILE A 62 22.92 -13.27 -6.66
CA ILE A 62 23.92 -14.01 -5.88
C ILE A 62 23.52 -14.06 -4.38
N LEU A 63 23.07 -12.93 -3.83
CA LEU A 63 22.66 -12.82 -2.43
C LEU A 63 21.34 -13.52 -2.11
N ALA A 64 20.40 -13.48 -3.05
CA ALA A 64 19.09 -14.12 -2.89
C ALA A 64 19.17 -15.67 -2.96
N GLY A 65 20.24 -16.20 -3.54
CA GLY A 65 20.38 -17.63 -3.80
C GLY A 65 19.49 -18.13 -4.96
N TYR A 66 19.63 -19.43 -5.24
CA TYR A 66 18.88 -20.08 -6.32
C TYR A 66 17.53 -20.66 -5.85
N ASP A 67 16.90 -20.08 -4.85
CA ASP A 67 15.58 -20.53 -4.44
C ASP A 67 14.60 -20.30 -5.60
N SER A 68 14.29 -21.38 -6.28
CA SER A 68 13.37 -21.35 -7.43
C SER A 68 11.98 -20.97 -6.94
N MET A 69 11.44 -19.89 -7.49
CA MET A 69 10.04 -19.53 -7.30
C MET A 69 9.13 -20.73 -7.67
N PRO A 70 8.19 -21.12 -6.81
CA PRO A 70 7.25 -22.17 -7.14
C PRO A 70 6.51 -21.86 -8.46
N ARG A 71 6.43 -22.84 -9.37
CA ARG A 71 5.84 -22.64 -10.70
C ARG A 71 4.45 -22.03 -10.65
N ILE A 72 3.61 -22.47 -9.70
CA ILE A 72 2.25 -21.96 -9.54
C ILE A 72 2.25 -20.45 -9.20
N VAL A 73 3.22 -19.97 -8.43
CA VAL A 73 3.36 -18.55 -8.08
C VAL A 73 3.71 -17.74 -9.33
N ALA A 74 4.69 -18.22 -10.11
CA ALA A 74 5.10 -17.57 -11.36
C ALA A 74 3.95 -17.52 -12.38
N GLU A 75 3.27 -18.63 -12.62
CA GLU A 75 2.14 -18.72 -13.55
C GLU A 75 0.98 -17.79 -13.12
N THR A 76 0.66 -17.76 -11.82
CA THR A 76 -0.38 -16.87 -11.30
C THR A 76 -0.02 -15.39 -11.52
N ALA A 77 1.22 -15.00 -11.23
CA ALA A 77 1.68 -13.62 -11.44
C ALA A 77 1.64 -13.23 -12.92
N ILE A 78 2.11 -14.12 -13.81
CA ILE A 78 2.06 -13.92 -15.27
C ILE A 78 0.62 -13.75 -15.74
N GLU A 79 -0.30 -14.59 -15.28
CA GLU A 79 -1.71 -14.49 -15.64
C GLU A 79 -2.31 -13.15 -15.20
N MET A 80 -2.11 -12.76 -13.94
CA MET A 80 -2.61 -11.50 -13.41
C MET A 80 -2.06 -10.30 -14.17
N PHE A 81 -0.75 -10.30 -14.45
CA PHE A 81 -0.10 -9.20 -15.14
C PHE A 81 -0.46 -9.09 -16.63
N THR A 82 -0.62 -10.23 -17.32
CA THR A 82 -0.83 -10.26 -18.78
C THR A 82 -2.29 -10.33 -19.18
N LYS A 83 -3.08 -11.21 -18.54
CA LYS A 83 -4.47 -11.48 -18.93
C LYS A 83 -5.50 -10.72 -18.10
N ARG A 84 -5.16 -10.41 -16.83
CA ARG A 84 -6.10 -9.78 -15.89
C ARG A 84 -5.75 -8.32 -15.58
N ARG A 85 -4.82 -7.70 -16.32
CA ARG A 85 -4.41 -6.31 -16.09
C ARG A 85 -5.59 -5.34 -16.10
N TYR A 86 -6.55 -5.53 -17.00
CA TYR A 86 -7.75 -4.71 -17.05
C TYR A 86 -8.60 -4.82 -15.77
N ASP A 87 -8.74 -6.03 -15.20
CA ASP A 87 -9.45 -6.22 -13.94
C ASP A 87 -8.71 -5.53 -12.79
N VAL A 88 -7.38 -5.64 -12.74
CA VAL A 88 -6.54 -4.97 -11.74
C VAL A 88 -6.76 -3.45 -11.79
N ASP A 89 -6.68 -2.85 -12.97
CA ASP A 89 -6.87 -1.41 -13.15
C ASP A 89 -8.27 -0.96 -12.70
N LYS A 90 -9.30 -1.79 -12.96
CA LYS A 90 -10.66 -1.56 -12.50
C LYS A 90 -10.78 -1.63 -10.97
N TRP A 91 -10.15 -2.61 -10.33
CA TRP A 91 -10.14 -2.76 -8.87
C TRP A 91 -9.39 -1.60 -8.21
N VAL A 92 -8.23 -1.22 -8.74
CA VAL A 92 -7.46 -0.08 -8.26
C VAL A 92 -8.29 1.19 -8.33
N LYS A 93 -8.92 1.46 -9.48
CA LYS A 93 -9.81 2.62 -9.64
C LYS A 93 -10.92 2.63 -8.60
N TRP A 94 -11.58 1.49 -8.40
CA TRP A 94 -12.66 1.37 -7.41
C TRP A 94 -12.15 1.66 -5.98
N ILE A 95 -10.97 1.12 -5.60
CA ILE A 95 -10.36 1.37 -4.28
C ILE A 95 -10.06 2.87 -4.10
N LEU A 96 -9.55 3.53 -5.14
CA LEU A 96 -9.27 4.96 -5.10
C LEU A 96 -10.55 5.79 -4.92
N ASP A 97 -11.61 5.45 -5.65
CA ASP A 97 -12.91 6.11 -5.53
C ASP A 97 -13.51 5.92 -4.11
N GLU A 98 -13.41 4.72 -3.54
CA GLU A 98 -13.83 4.45 -2.15
C GLU A 98 -12.96 5.19 -1.14
N ARG A 99 -11.64 5.23 -1.33
CA ARG A 99 -10.72 5.99 -0.48
C ARG A 99 -11.11 7.45 -0.39
N ASP A 100 -11.35 8.07 -1.53
CA ASP A 100 -11.69 9.49 -1.59
C ASP A 100 -13.04 9.78 -0.90
N LYS A 101 -14.03 8.89 -1.02
CA LYS A 101 -15.31 8.97 -0.29
C LYS A 101 -15.11 8.85 1.23
N VAL A 102 -14.36 7.84 1.68
CA VAL A 102 -14.09 7.60 3.10
C VAL A 102 -13.34 8.77 3.72
N ILE A 103 -12.29 9.25 3.06
CA ILE A 103 -11.52 10.42 3.51
C ILE A 103 -12.40 11.65 3.62
N THR A 104 -13.23 11.92 2.62
CA THR A 104 -14.16 13.06 2.63
C THR A 104 -15.13 12.97 3.80
N ALA A 105 -15.70 11.81 4.05
CA ALA A 105 -16.64 11.61 5.16
C ALA A 105 -15.96 11.78 6.54
N ILE A 106 -14.72 11.27 6.71
CA ILE A 106 -13.98 11.35 7.98
C ILE A 106 -13.53 12.78 8.27
N LYS A 107 -13.14 13.56 7.26
CA LYS A 107 -12.75 14.97 7.44
C LYS A 107 -13.86 15.84 8.07
N MET A 108 -15.11 15.42 7.95
CA MET A 108 -16.25 16.13 8.56
C MET A 108 -16.46 15.76 10.04
N LEU A 109 -15.74 14.78 10.59
CA LEU A 109 -15.88 14.33 11.96
C LEU A 109 -14.94 15.10 12.89
N LYS A 110 -15.45 15.51 14.06
CA LYS A 110 -14.67 16.29 15.07
C LYS A 110 -13.44 15.51 15.60
N LEU A 111 -13.51 14.18 15.65
CA LEU A 111 -12.44 13.30 16.10
C LEU A 111 -11.23 13.29 15.15
N CYS A 112 -11.43 13.69 13.89
CA CYS A 112 -10.35 13.78 12.89
C CYS A 112 -9.63 15.11 13.04
N LYS A 113 -8.36 15.09 13.45
CA LYS A 113 -7.53 16.29 13.55
C LYS A 113 -6.81 16.57 12.23
N GLU A 114 -6.32 15.53 11.58
CA GLU A 114 -5.56 15.65 10.35
C GLU A 114 -5.65 14.33 9.55
N ILE A 115 -5.70 14.42 8.24
CA ILE A 115 -5.48 13.28 7.33
C ILE A 115 -4.29 13.61 6.45
N TYR A 116 -3.27 12.73 6.50
CA TYR A 116 -2.06 12.90 5.72
C TYR A 116 -2.31 12.52 4.25
N PRO A 117 -1.62 13.19 3.31
CA PRO A 117 -1.65 12.82 1.90
C PRO A 117 -1.28 11.34 1.71
N THR A 118 -1.96 10.67 0.79
CA THR A 118 -1.69 9.27 0.50
C THR A 118 -1.73 8.99 -0.99
N SER A 119 -0.86 8.08 -1.43
CA SER A 119 -0.84 7.48 -2.77
C SER A 119 -1.00 5.96 -2.70
N ALA A 120 -1.59 5.44 -1.62
CA ALA A 120 -1.78 4.01 -1.36
C ALA A 120 -3.27 3.66 -1.22
N ASN A 121 -3.56 2.37 -0.97
CA ASN A 121 -4.89 1.88 -0.63
C ASN A 121 -5.25 2.06 0.86
N PHE A 122 -4.49 2.88 1.57
CA PHE A 122 -4.71 3.25 2.97
C PHE A 122 -4.41 4.74 3.16
N PHE A 123 -4.80 5.27 4.30
CA PHE A 123 -4.43 6.63 4.70
C PHE A 123 -4.13 6.68 6.20
N MET A 124 -3.37 7.67 6.60
CA MET A 124 -3.07 7.93 8.01
C MET A 124 -3.91 9.12 8.49
N MET A 125 -4.55 8.92 9.65
CA MET A 125 -5.38 9.93 10.32
C MET A 125 -4.83 10.18 11.72
N ARG A 126 -4.66 11.46 12.08
CA ARG A 126 -4.39 11.90 13.46
C ARG A 126 -5.70 12.15 14.20
N THR A 127 -5.77 11.67 15.43
CA THR A 127 -6.92 11.86 16.34
C THR A 127 -6.44 12.38 17.71
N GLU A 128 -7.33 12.58 18.67
CA GLU A 128 -6.95 12.99 20.03
C GLU A 128 -6.34 11.85 20.84
N ASN A 129 -6.87 10.64 20.67
CA ASN A 129 -6.41 9.45 21.42
C ASN A 129 -6.54 8.22 20.53
N ALA A 130 -5.47 7.90 19.80
CA ALA A 130 -5.44 6.76 18.88
C ALA A 130 -5.62 5.40 19.59
N PRO A 131 -4.99 5.13 20.74
CA PRO A 131 -5.21 3.87 21.46
C PRO A 131 -6.68 3.66 21.88
N LEU A 132 -7.34 4.70 22.39
CA LEU A 132 -8.75 4.62 22.79
C LEU A 132 -9.66 4.39 21.59
N LEU A 133 -9.45 5.15 20.50
CA LEU A 133 -10.24 5.01 19.28
C LEU A 133 -10.03 3.63 18.64
N LYS A 134 -8.80 3.12 18.59
CA LYS A 134 -8.50 1.77 18.12
C LYS A 134 -9.24 0.70 18.91
N LYS A 135 -9.22 0.80 20.25
CA LYS A 135 -9.94 -0.14 21.12
C LYS A 135 -11.43 -0.12 20.80
N TYR A 136 -12.03 1.07 20.76
CA TYR A 136 -13.45 1.23 20.43
C TYR A 136 -13.81 0.65 19.07
N LEU A 137 -13.01 0.94 18.03
CA LEU A 137 -13.21 0.40 16.68
C LEU A 137 -13.14 -1.13 16.66
N SER A 138 -12.18 -1.72 17.38
CA SER A 138 -12.04 -3.18 17.49
C SER A 138 -13.26 -3.82 18.13
N GLU A 139 -13.83 -3.21 19.18
CA GLU A 139 -15.06 -3.67 19.83
C GLU A 139 -16.28 -3.58 18.88
N HIS A 140 -16.20 -2.75 17.83
CA HIS A 140 -17.23 -2.62 16.79
C HIS A 140 -16.88 -3.35 15.48
N GLY A 141 -15.94 -4.32 15.55
CA GLY A 141 -15.59 -5.18 14.41
C GLY A 141 -14.70 -4.52 13.37
N VAL A 142 -14.06 -3.38 13.68
CA VAL A 142 -13.16 -2.65 12.78
C VAL A 142 -11.74 -2.65 13.36
N ASN A 143 -10.80 -3.30 12.64
CA ASN A 143 -9.40 -3.31 13.03
C ASN A 143 -8.62 -2.26 12.25
N VAL A 144 -7.89 -1.41 12.97
CA VAL A 144 -6.98 -0.39 12.43
C VAL A 144 -5.62 -0.49 13.10
N THR A 145 -4.58 0.04 12.46
CA THR A 145 -3.23 0.01 13.02
C THR A 145 -2.92 1.32 13.74
N ASP A 146 -2.53 1.23 15.02
CA ASP A 146 -2.00 2.35 15.77
C ASP A 146 -0.53 2.57 15.42
N CYS A 147 -0.22 3.75 14.88
CA CYS A 147 1.10 4.16 14.45
C CYS A 147 1.82 5.04 15.49
N SER A 148 1.25 5.26 16.67
CA SER A 148 1.79 6.19 17.68
C SER A 148 3.21 5.85 18.16
N ARG A 149 3.66 4.63 17.97
CA ARG A 149 5.02 4.19 18.31
C ARG A 149 6.10 4.72 17.35
N TYR A 150 5.71 5.20 16.19
CA TYR A 150 6.67 5.70 15.20
C TYR A 150 6.94 7.19 15.42
N PRO A 151 8.19 7.64 15.25
CA PRO A 151 8.52 9.07 15.38
C PRO A 151 7.65 9.97 14.49
N GLY A 152 7.06 11.00 15.07
CA GLY A 152 6.20 11.95 14.36
C GLY A 152 4.77 11.47 14.09
N CYS A 153 4.44 10.23 14.48
CA CYS A 153 3.10 9.64 14.28
C CYS A 153 2.24 9.60 15.55
N ASP A 154 2.47 10.54 16.48
CA ASP A 154 1.72 10.60 17.72
C ASP A 154 0.21 10.68 17.46
N ASN A 155 -0.55 9.78 18.10
CA ASN A 155 -2.00 9.65 17.93
C ASN A 155 -2.45 9.44 16.47
N CYS A 156 -1.66 8.73 15.67
CA CYS A 156 -2.00 8.40 14.29
C CYS A 156 -2.51 6.95 14.16
N LEU A 157 -3.59 6.80 13.42
CA LEU A 157 -4.14 5.51 12.98
C LEU A 157 -3.92 5.33 11.48
N ASN A 158 -3.42 4.17 11.07
CA ASN A 158 -3.41 3.76 9.67
C ASN A 158 -4.69 2.97 9.38
N ILE A 159 -5.45 3.43 8.39
CA ILE A 159 -6.76 2.92 8.00
C ILE A 159 -6.69 2.43 6.56
N THR A 160 -6.82 1.12 6.36
CA THR A 160 -6.88 0.50 5.03
C THR A 160 -8.29 0.60 4.47
N ILE A 161 -8.41 0.91 3.19
CA ILE A 161 -9.69 0.91 2.48
C ILE A 161 -10.14 -0.52 2.24
N GLY A 162 -11.32 -0.84 2.75
CA GLY A 162 -11.98 -2.12 2.57
C GLY A 162 -13.08 -2.08 1.50
N LEU A 163 -13.88 -3.12 1.46
CA LEU A 163 -15.11 -3.14 0.64
C LEU A 163 -16.11 -2.09 1.15
N THR A 164 -17.02 -1.65 0.27
CA THR A 164 -18.03 -0.62 0.63
C THR A 164 -18.79 -0.95 1.93
N PRO A 165 -19.24 -2.19 2.21
CA PRO A 165 -19.87 -2.52 3.49
C PRO A 165 -18.94 -2.34 4.68
N GLN A 166 -17.66 -2.70 4.54
CA GLN A 166 -16.64 -2.54 5.60
C GLN A 166 -16.36 -1.05 5.87
N ASN A 167 -16.23 -0.26 4.81
CA ASN A 167 -16.05 1.18 4.91
C ASN A 167 -17.26 1.85 5.58
N ASN A 168 -18.48 1.40 5.29
CA ASN A 168 -19.70 1.88 5.94
C ASN A 168 -19.73 1.52 7.44
N THR A 169 -19.27 0.32 7.82
CA THR A 169 -19.12 -0.08 9.22
C THR A 169 -18.14 0.84 9.95
N LEU A 170 -16.98 1.10 9.37
CA LEU A 170 -15.98 2.05 9.89
C LEU A 170 -16.61 3.43 10.10
N LEU A 171 -17.23 4.00 9.06
CA LEU A 171 -17.84 5.34 9.14
C LEU A 171 -18.97 5.38 10.17
N GLY A 172 -19.78 4.32 10.27
CA GLY A 172 -20.82 4.18 11.27
C GLY A 172 -20.28 4.15 12.71
N ALA A 173 -19.15 3.45 12.94
CA ALA A 173 -18.50 3.41 14.25
C ALA A 173 -17.88 4.79 14.59
N LEU A 174 -17.14 5.42 13.65
CA LEU A 174 -16.52 6.73 13.87
C LEU A 174 -17.52 7.85 14.16
N ARG A 175 -18.74 7.78 13.62
CA ARG A 175 -19.81 8.77 13.92
C ARG A 175 -20.42 8.62 15.31
N ARG A 176 -20.30 7.45 15.93
CA ARG A 176 -20.86 7.16 17.27
C ARG A 176 -19.82 7.31 18.39
N PHE A 177 -18.53 7.38 18.05
CA PHE A 177 -17.45 7.66 18.97
C PHE A 177 -17.45 9.12 19.38
#